data_2beae15379fe0ad2d7a70bf45b9fcd4d
#
_entry.id   2beae15379fe0ad2d7a70bf45b9fcd4d
#
_cell.length_a   1.000
_cell.length_b   1.000
_cell.length_c   1.000
_cell.angle_alpha   90.00
_cell.angle_beta   90.00
_cell.angle_gamma   90.00
#
_symmetry.space_group_name_H-M   'P 1'
#
loop_
_entity.id
_entity.type
_entity.pdbx_description
1 polymer ?
#
loop_
_entity_poly.entity_id
_entity_poly.type
_entity_poly.pdbx_seq_one_letter_code
_entity_poly.pdbx_strand_id
1 'polypeptide(L)'
;MAIHIIAKDILLKIINESVPFSLALKQSFKHNNVSKEEKPVVSAIVGCALRHYLVMEKLIKDSYPNLESEAFVALLIAFSNALFIKKIDQEECNNYAQSFLKEDDVKFVDFLAPFLSGKKLVPDDIEVGSFEFLSYRYNTPLSIIKMWNKQFGQLTTSRILKFNSKPAVNALRINNSLISDDDFFNQYSGFEKCDIPGVTFYKGEGRFKDLEIANKNLVNPLPVAYKEMMDEGDVDLLRGLAVYAEYPNELVTELLSRFDKLSNVEFIAGNYNAFINTKNALNKRSINGLNVYEANASSIITCISEPVHTFVVMPDSSRLNLLQVLPDYFLRFDIEKLDGLIANQSKALQEAAAQVEEGGYLLYFVDTISRKETMGLINEFLRNNEGFSLVRDKQYFPYKKYGGSYYFAVLKKGAND
;
A
#
# COMPACT_ATOMS: atom_id res chain seq x y z
N MET A 1 -6.71 14.49 28.08
CA MET A 1 -5.45 13.72 28.36
C MET A 1 -4.37 14.32 27.47
N ALA A 2 -3.15 14.47 27.96
CA ALA A 2 -2.10 15.12 27.17
C ALA A 2 -1.80 14.36 25.85
N ILE A 3 -1.57 15.09 24.77
CA ILE A 3 -1.39 14.56 23.41
C ILE A 3 -0.24 13.54 23.36
N HIS A 4 0.86 13.78 24.06
CA HIS A 4 2.02 12.89 24.10
C HIS A 4 1.69 11.52 24.76
N ILE A 5 0.80 11.50 25.78
CA ILE A 5 0.34 10.26 26.41
C ILE A 5 -0.48 9.42 25.44
N ILE A 6 -1.41 10.05 24.70
CA ILE A 6 -2.22 9.39 23.68
C ILE A 6 -1.31 8.83 22.56
N ALA A 7 -0.34 9.61 22.11
CA ALA A 7 0.62 9.18 21.09
C ALA A 7 1.48 8.00 21.57
N LYS A 8 1.90 7.97 22.87
CA LYS A 8 2.62 6.85 23.47
C LYS A 8 1.81 5.56 23.41
N ASP A 9 0.55 5.60 23.87
CA ASP A 9 -0.30 4.40 23.88
C ASP A 9 -0.53 3.84 22.46
N ILE A 10 -0.66 4.73 21.47
CA ILE A 10 -0.78 4.32 20.07
C ILE A 10 0.51 3.66 19.56
N LEU A 11 1.68 4.26 19.81
CA LEU A 11 2.96 3.73 19.38
C LEU A 11 3.28 2.40 20.03
N LEU A 12 2.97 2.23 21.34
CA LEU A 12 3.15 0.94 22.02
C LEU A 12 2.34 -0.17 21.37
N LYS A 13 1.07 0.08 21.01
CA LYS A 13 0.24 -0.89 20.28
C LYS A 13 0.82 -1.25 18.92
N ILE A 14 1.34 -0.26 18.19
CA ILE A 14 1.94 -0.49 16.88
C ILE A 14 3.24 -1.29 17.00
N ILE A 15 4.14 -0.89 17.90
CA ILE A 15 5.49 -1.44 18.02
C ILE A 15 5.47 -2.80 18.70
N ASN A 16 4.73 -2.95 19.81
CA ASN A 16 4.77 -4.16 20.64
C ASN A 16 3.73 -5.21 20.23
N GLU A 17 2.54 -4.74 19.75
CA GLU A 17 1.41 -5.61 19.45
C GLU A 17 1.16 -5.76 17.94
N SER A 18 1.97 -5.10 17.10
CA SER A 18 1.83 -5.10 15.63
C SER A 18 0.46 -4.63 15.12
N VAL A 19 -0.26 -3.82 15.92
CA VAL A 19 -1.54 -3.25 15.51
C VAL A 19 -1.32 -2.27 14.36
N PRO A 20 -2.05 -2.38 13.22
CA PRO A 20 -1.89 -1.45 12.11
C PRO A 20 -2.14 0.02 12.51
N PHE A 21 -1.33 0.95 12.00
CA PHE A 21 -1.36 2.38 12.32
C PHE A 21 -2.78 2.98 12.29
N SER A 22 -3.53 2.74 11.21
CA SER A 22 -4.89 3.27 11.07
C SER A 22 -5.86 2.71 12.11
N LEU A 23 -5.71 1.44 12.48
CA LEU A 23 -6.54 0.77 13.49
C LEU A 23 -6.20 1.26 14.90
N ALA A 24 -4.90 1.37 15.22
CA ALA A 24 -4.42 1.89 16.50
C ALA A 24 -4.93 3.33 16.75
N LEU A 25 -4.84 4.20 15.72
CA LEU A 25 -5.41 5.56 15.79
C LEU A 25 -6.92 5.54 16.04
N LYS A 26 -7.66 4.74 15.25
CA LYS A 26 -9.13 4.67 15.37
C LYS A 26 -9.58 4.20 16.76
N GLN A 27 -8.93 3.16 17.28
CA GLN A 27 -9.23 2.62 18.61
C GLN A 27 -8.91 3.63 19.72
N SER A 28 -7.71 4.24 19.68
CA SER A 28 -7.29 5.20 20.68
C SER A 28 -8.13 6.47 20.66
N PHE A 29 -8.48 7.00 19.50
CA PHE A 29 -9.33 8.18 19.36
C PHE A 29 -10.73 7.95 19.93
N LYS A 30 -11.28 6.75 19.74
CA LYS A 30 -12.57 6.38 20.32
C LYS A 30 -12.49 6.21 21.84
N HIS A 31 -11.45 5.55 22.33
CA HIS A 31 -11.28 5.27 23.76
C HIS A 31 -11.04 6.56 24.57
N ASN A 32 -10.22 7.46 24.08
CA ASN A 32 -9.79 8.66 24.79
C ASN A 32 -10.63 9.91 24.47
N ASN A 33 -11.72 9.78 23.69
CA ASN A 33 -12.58 10.91 23.27
C ASN A 33 -11.78 12.09 22.69
N VAL A 34 -10.78 11.81 21.87
CA VAL A 34 -9.86 12.83 21.29
C VAL A 34 -10.65 13.81 20.43
N SER A 35 -10.44 15.11 20.64
CA SER A 35 -11.13 16.18 19.90
C SER A 35 -10.78 16.18 18.40
N LYS A 36 -11.58 16.90 17.60
CA LYS A 36 -11.32 17.00 16.14
C LYS A 36 -10.02 17.73 15.85
N GLU A 37 -9.65 18.69 16.70
CA GLU A 37 -8.45 19.52 16.61
C GLU A 37 -7.19 18.75 17.01
N GLU A 38 -7.28 17.85 18.00
CA GLU A 38 -6.15 17.04 18.48
C GLU A 38 -5.82 15.87 17.56
N LYS A 39 -6.82 15.25 16.93
CA LYS A 39 -6.61 14.08 16.03
C LYS A 39 -5.50 14.28 14.97
N PRO A 40 -5.46 15.41 14.24
CA PRO A 40 -4.39 15.65 13.27
C PRO A 40 -3.00 15.75 13.92
N VAL A 41 -2.91 16.35 15.11
CA VAL A 41 -1.64 16.52 15.84
C VAL A 41 -1.11 15.17 16.31
N VAL A 42 -1.95 14.37 16.98
CA VAL A 42 -1.60 12.99 17.40
C VAL A 42 -1.17 12.15 16.19
N SER A 43 -1.96 12.18 15.11
CA SER A 43 -1.62 11.42 13.88
C SER A 43 -0.31 11.86 13.27
N ALA A 44 0.01 13.15 13.29
CA ALA A 44 1.25 13.69 12.76
C ALA A 44 2.46 13.25 13.59
N ILE A 45 2.37 13.26 14.92
CA ILE A 45 3.43 12.84 15.83
C ILE A 45 3.71 11.35 15.66
N VAL A 46 2.67 10.50 15.76
CA VAL A 46 2.82 9.06 15.60
C VAL A 46 3.37 8.71 14.21
N GLY A 47 2.82 9.34 13.16
CA GLY A 47 3.29 9.13 11.79
C GLY A 47 4.71 9.61 11.55
N CYS A 48 5.16 10.69 12.20
CA CYS A 48 6.52 11.20 12.14
C CYS A 48 7.48 10.24 12.84
N ALA A 49 7.16 9.82 14.07
CA ALA A 49 7.94 8.85 14.82
C ALA A 49 8.20 7.57 14.03
N LEU A 50 7.15 7.06 13.37
CA LEU A 50 7.26 5.86 12.54
C LEU A 50 8.06 6.09 11.24
N ARG A 51 7.96 7.26 10.59
CA ARG A 51 8.73 7.57 9.36
C ARG A 51 10.21 7.79 9.58
N HIS A 52 10.63 8.04 10.80
CA HIS A 52 12.04 8.22 11.19
C HIS A 52 12.51 7.17 12.19
N TYR A 53 11.72 6.12 12.36
CA TYR A 53 11.89 5.13 13.42
C TYR A 53 13.29 4.53 13.47
N LEU A 54 13.78 3.97 12.36
CA LEU A 54 15.04 3.21 12.34
C LEU A 54 16.24 4.06 12.75
N VAL A 55 16.32 5.31 12.28
CA VAL A 55 17.43 6.20 12.68
C VAL A 55 17.27 6.71 14.10
N MET A 56 16.06 7.02 14.53
CA MET A 56 15.80 7.47 15.90
C MET A 56 16.03 6.32 16.90
N GLU A 57 15.60 5.11 16.57
CA GLU A 57 15.86 3.92 17.38
C GLU A 57 17.36 3.72 17.58
N LYS A 58 18.16 3.80 16.51
CA LYS A 58 19.62 3.71 16.58
C LYS A 58 20.19 4.74 17.54
N LEU A 59 19.85 6.03 17.35
CA LEU A 59 20.37 7.13 18.15
C LEU A 59 19.97 7.03 19.63
N ILE A 60 18.71 6.69 19.91
CA ILE A 60 18.19 6.55 21.27
C ILE A 60 18.86 5.36 21.96
N LYS A 61 18.93 4.20 21.30
CA LYS A 61 19.54 2.99 21.89
C LYS A 61 21.04 3.11 22.10
N ASP A 62 21.74 3.84 21.24
CA ASP A 62 23.17 4.13 21.42
C ASP A 62 23.44 4.99 22.67
N SER A 63 22.55 5.93 22.96
CA SER A 63 22.67 6.82 24.13
C SER A 63 22.08 6.23 25.41
N TYR A 64 21.09 5.34 25.26
CA TYR A 64 20.32 4.74 26.34
C TYR A 64 20.10 3.24 26.09
N PRO A 65 21.11 2.40 26.27
CA PRO A 65 21.08 0.98 25.80
C PRO A 65 20.08 0.08 26.52
N ASN A 66 19.62 0.44 27.72
CA ASN A 66 18.77 -0.42 28.58
C ASN A 66 17.39 0.19 28.82
N LEU A 67 16.81 0.89 27.84
CA LEU A 67 15.47 1.46 27.97
C LEU A 67 14.37 0.39 27.88
N GLU A 68 13.40 0.52 28.76
CA GLU A 68 12.12 -0.17 28.60
C GLU A 68 11.32 0.43 27.45
N SER A 69 10.36 -0.34 26.92
CA SER A 69 9.57 0.06 25.74
C SER A 69 8.82 1.38 25.94
N GLU A 70 8.27 1.63 27.14
CA GLU A 70 7.57 2.89 27.43
C GLU A 70 8.52 4.09 27.42
N ALA A 71 9.69 3.94 28.03
CA ALA A 71 10.73 4.96 28.02
C ALA A 71 11.19 5.28 26.60
N PHE A 72 11.50 4.23 25.83
CA PHE A 72 11.89 4.38 24.43
C PHE A 72 10.84 5.17 23.62
N VAL A 73 9.56 4.82 23.74
CA VAL A 73 8.48 5.51 23.01
C VAL A 73 8.29 6.95 23.47
N ALA A 74 8.46 7.24 24.78
CA ALA A 74 8.40 8.62 25.30
C ALA A 74 9.52 9.49 24.71
N LEU A 75 10.77 8.97 24.65
CA LEU A 75 11.89 9.66 24.02
C LEU A 75 11.65 9.85 22.50
N LEU A 76 11.15 8.82 21.82
CA LEU A 76 10.85 8.86 20.39
C LEU A 76 9.82 9.98 20.04
N ILE A 77 8.78 10.16 20.87
CA ILE A 77 7.78 11.20 20.71
C ILE A 77 8.42 12.59 20.91
N ALA A 78 9.14 12.79 22.00
CA ALA A 78 9.78 14.05 22.31
C ALA A 78 10.81 14.45 21.23
N PHE A 79 11.59 13.48 20.75
CA PHE A 79 12.53 13.66 19.64
C PHE A 79 11.82 14.04 18.33
N SER A 80 10.73 13.34 17.99
CA SER A 80 9.92 13.63 16.79
C SER A 80 9.29 15.02 16.86
N ASN A 81 8.77 15.41 18.02
CA ASN A 81 8.20 16.75 18.20
C ASN A 81 9.27 17.84 18.08
N ALA A 82 10.43 17.66 18.73
CA ALA A 82 11.51 18.63 18.74
C ALA A 82 12.03 18.98 17.33
N LEU A 83 12.21 17.97 16.49
CA LEU A 83 12.84 18.15 15.17
C LEU A 83 11.86 18.48 14.06
N PHE A 84 10.66 17.88 14.08
CA PHE A 84 9.80 17.87 12.90
C PHE A 84 8.42 18.48 13.13
N ILE A 85 7.75 18.15 14.22
CA ILE A 85 6.32 18.46 14.38
C ILE A 85 6.10 19.82 15.01
N LYS A 86 6.75 20.09 16.15
CA LYS A 86 6.70 21.39 16.87
C LYS A 86 5.25 21.84 17.15
N LYS A 87 4.37 20.89 17.49
CA LYS A 87 2.93 21.14 17.75
C LYS A 87 2.51 20.90 19.20
N ILE A 88 3.37 20.27 20.00
CA ILE A 88 3.20 20.10 21.44
C ILE A 88 4.25 20.98 22.13
N ASP A 89 3.96 21.41 23.35
CA ASP A 89 4.94 22.08 24.19
C ASP A 89 6.18 21.20 24.35
N GLN A 90 7.34 21.72 23.94
CA GLN A 90 8.57 20.94 23.90
C GLN A 90 9.11 20.70 25.31
N GLU A 91 8.93 21.64 26.22
CA GLU A 91 9.38 21.51 27.60
C GLU A 91 8.58 20.42 28.31
N GLU A 92 7.24 20.38 28.12
CA GLU A 92 6.38 19.31 28.62
C GLU A 92 6.82 17.93 28.07
N CYS A 93 7.09 17.83 26.76
CA CYS A 93 7.57 16.60 26.16
C CYS A 93 8.95 16.18 26.70
N ASN A 94 9.87 17.14 26.88
CA ASN A 94 11.21 16.84 27.42
C ASN A 94 11.13 16.36 28.87
N ASN A 95 10.33 17.04 29.71
CA ASN A 95 10.11 16.63 31.11
C ASN A 95 9.47 15.25 31.21
N TYR A 96 8.51 14.99 30.33
CA TYR A 96 7.89 13.66 30.25
C TYR A 96 8.88 12.57 29.82
N ALA A 97 9.69 12.80 28.79
CA ALA A 97 10.72 11.86 28.37
C ALA A 97 11.78 11.66 29.47
N GLN A 98 12.23 12.76 30.12
CA GLN A 98 13.20 12.72 31.22
C GLN A 98 12.71 11.89 32.43
N SER A 99 11.41 11.89 32.70
CA SER A 99 10.84 11.12 33.84
C SER A 99 11.00 9.60 33.74
N PHE A 100 11.34 9.09 32.57
CA PHE A 100 11.64 7.66 32.34
C PHE A 100 13.14 7.34 32.42
N LEU A 101 14.02 8.34 32.50
CA LEU A 101 15.46 8.15 32.53
C LEU A 101 15.94 8.07 34.00
N LYS A 102 17.03 7.35 34.21
CA LYS A 102 17.69 7.27 35.51
C LYS A 102 18.51 8.52 35.78
N GLU A 103 18.87 8.75 37.04
CA GLU A 103 19.68 9.90 37.45
C GLU A 103 21.04 9.95 36.76
N ASP A 104 21.65 8.76 36.51
CA ASP A 104 22.97 8.62 35.87
C ASP A 104 22.90 8.66 34.33
N ASP A 105 21.69 8.65 33.73
CA ASP A 105 21.54 8.75 32.28
C ASP A 105 21.83 10.17 31.79
N VAL A 106 22.28 10.30 30.54
CA VAL A 106 22.40 11.59 29.86
C VAL A 106 21.03 12.29 29.86
N LYS A 107 20.99 13.56 30.29
CA LYS A 107 19.72 14.32 30.25
C LYS A 107 19.19 14.38 28.83
N PHE A 108 17.88 14.19 28.69
CA PHE A 108 17.25 14.17 27.35
C PHE A 108 17.47 15.46 26.55
N VAL A 109 17.50 16.61 27.23
CA VAL A 109 17.80 17.92 26.60
C VAL A 109 19.23 17.98 26.04
N ASP A 110 20.20 17.38 26.74
CA ASP A 110 21.59 17.34 26.28
C ASP A 110 21.75 16.37 25.09
N PHE A 111 21.02 15.25 25.10
CA PHE A 111 20.91 14.34 23.94
C PHE A 111 20.33 15.04 22.70
N LEU A 112 19.31 15.90 22.88
CA LEU A 112 18.66 16.62 21.76
C LEU A 112 19.50 17.78 21.21
N ALA A 113 20.27 18.45 22.04
CA ALA A 113 20.95 19.71 21.71
C ALA A 113 21.80 19.67 20.41
N PRO A 114 22.59 18.62 20.13
CA PRO A 114 23.36 18.52 18.89
C PRO A 114 22.45 18.54 17.63
N PHE A 115 21.33 17.83 17.67
CA PHE A 115 20.40 17.73 16.52
C PHE A 115 19.65 19.03 16.30
N LEU A 116 19.26 19.74 17.35
CA LEU A 116 18.69 21.07 17.27
C LEU A 116 19.69 22.09 16.70
N SER A 117 21.00 21.86 16.92
CA SER A 117 22.09 22.67 16.36
C SER A 117 22.54 22.24 14.95
N GLY A 118 21.81 21.30 14.30
CA GLY A 118 22.03 20.92 12.92
C GLY A 118 22.85 19.64 12.68
N LYS A 119 23.17 18.87 13.73
CA LYS A 119 23.77 17.54 13.54
C LYS A 119 22.84 16.65 12.71
N LYS A 120 23.40 15.92 11.76
CA LYS A 120 22.65 14.97 10.94
C LYS A 120 22.12 13.81 11.79
N LEU A 121 20.95 13.29 11.40
CA LEU A 121 20.37 12.12 12.07
C LEU A 121 21.15 10.83 11.79
N VAL A 122 21.55 10.61 10.54
CA VAL A 122 22.38 9.45 10.23
C VAL A 122 23.78 9.69 10.80
N PRO A 123 24.30 8.82 11.68
CA PRO A 123 25.61 8.95 12.29
C PRO A 123 26.73 9.11 11.24
N ASP A 124 27.75 9.94 11.56
CA ASP A 124 28.84 10.26 10.62
C ASP A 124 29.80 9.09 10.38
N ASP A 125 29.83 8.09 11.28
CA ASP A 125 30.61 6.85 11.14
C ASP A 125 30.00 5.85 10.15
N ILE A 126 28.78 6.09 9.72
CA ILE A 126 28.12 5.26 8.71
C ILE A 126 28.46 5.76 7.32
N GLU A 127 29.10 4.89 6.51
CA GLU A 127 29.52 5.21 5.16
C GLU A 127 28.35 5.65 4.28
N VAL A 128 28.48 6.83 3.67
CA VAL A 128 27.47 7.40 2.79
C VAL A 128 27.27 6.51 1.56
N GLY A 129 26.03 6.09 1.33
CA GLY A 129 25.68 5.21 0.21
C GLY A 129 25.75 3.72 0.53
N SER A 130 26.21 3.34 1.72
CA SER A 130 26.08 1.96 2.21
C SER A 130 24.60 1.57 2.37
N PHE A 131 24.30 0.28 2.44
CA PHE A 131 22.92 -0.18 2.67
C PHE A 131 22.41 0.25 4.05
N GLU A 132 23.28 0.34 5.02
CA GLU A 132 22.95 0.83 6.35
C GLU A 132 22.59 2.32 6.33
N PHE A 133 23.40 3.15 5.65
CA PHE A 133 23.09 4.55 5.42
C PHE A 133 21.72 4.72 4.75
N LEU A 134 21.44 3.95 3.70
CA LEU A 134 20.16 3.98 2.99
C LEU A 134 19.00 3.55 3.88
N SER A 135 19.20 2.56 4.75
CA SER A 135 18.20 2.09 5.71
C SER A 135 17.77 3.21 6.66
N TYR A 136 18.72 3.87 7.30
CA TYR A 136 18.43 4.98 8.22
C TYR A 136 17.89 6.21 7.48
N ARG A 137 18.49 6.53 6.33
CA ARG A 137 18.09 7.71 5.52
C ARG A 137 16.65 7.64 5.03
N TYR A 138 16.18 6.46 4.64
CA TYR A 138 14.89 6.23 4.01
C TYR A 138 13.92 5.40 4.85
N ASN A 139 14.26 5.12 6.09
CA ASN A 139 13.45 4.34 7.03
C ASN A 139 12.95 3.03 6.41
N THR A 140 13.84 2.29 5.78
CA THR A 140 13.52 1.02 5.10
C THR A 140 14.40 -0.09 5.65
N PRO A 141 13.84 -1.25 6.06
CA PRO A 141 14.62 -2.38 6.58
C PRO A 141 15.74 -2.81 5.65
N LEU A 142 16.89 -3.14 6.24
CA LEU A 142 18.07 -3.58 5.51
C LEU A 142 17.81 -4.81 4.63
N SER A 143 16.93 -5.72 5.07
CA SER A 143 16.50 -6.91 4.32
C SER A 143 15.82 -6.53 3.00
N ILE A 144 14.94 -5.54 3.02
CA ILE A 144 14.25 -5.03 1.83
C ILE A 144 15.25 -4.37 0.88
N ILE A 145 16.15 -3.53 1.39
CA ILE A 145 17.18 -2.87 0.56
C ILE A 145 18.08 -3.89 -0.13
N LYS A 146 18.56 -4.88 0.62
CA LYS A 146 19.39 -5.97 0.06
C LYS A 146 18.63 -6.78 -0.99
N MET A 147 17.36 -7.09 -0.73
CA MET A 147 16.48 -7.78 -1.68
C MET A 147 16.32 -6.97 -2.98
N TRP A 148 15.98 -5.69 -2.90
CA TRP A 148 15.83 -4.85 -4.08
C TRP A 148 17.14 -4.64 -4.82
N ASN A 149 18.26 -4.46 -4.09
CA ASN A 149 19.57 -4.34 -4.72
C ASN A 149 19.96 -5.59 -5.51
N LYS A 150 19.69 -6.79 -4.97
CA LYS A 150 19.91 -8.05 -5.68
C LYS A 150 19.03 -8.17 -6.94
N GLN A 151 17.80 -7.68 -6.88
CA GLN A 151 16.81 -7.80 -7.96
C GLN A 151 16.97 -6.74 -9.07
N PHE A 152 17.30 -5.51 -8.69
CA PHE A 152 17.21 -4.34 -9.58
C PHE A 152 18.53 -3.56 -9.71
N GLY A 153 19.55 -3.87 -8.90
CA GLY A 153 20.79 -3.12 -8.80
C GLY A 153 20.68 -1.83 -7.98
N GLN A 154 21.83 -1.26 -7.63
CA GLN A 154 21.97 -0.14 -6.72
C GLN A 154 21.24 1.13 -7.18
N LEU A 155 21.35 1.48 -8.46
CA LEU A 155 20.76 2.70 -9.02
C LEU A 155 19.23 2.68 -8.92
N THR A 156 18.62 1.56 -9.31
CA THR A 156 17.15 1.39 -9.25
C THR A 156 16.66 1.38 -7.80
N THR A 157 17.35 0.64 -6.92
CA THR A 157 17.05 0.61 -5.48
C THR A 157 17.08 2.01 -4.86
N SER A 158 18.12 2.79 -5.13
CA SER A 158 18.22 4.16 -4.63
C SER A 158 17.08 5.05 -5.13
N ARG A 159 16.64 4.88 -6.38
CA ARG A 159 15.46 5.60 -6.92
C ARG A 159 14.17 5.19 -6.22
N ILE A 160 13.94 3.89 -6.00
CA ILE A 160 12.78 3.38 -5.28
C ILE A 160 12.73 4.00 -3.88
N LEU A 161 13.81 3.92 -3.12
CA LEU A 161 13.91 4.47 -1.75
C LEU A 161 13.62 5.97 -1.71
N LYS A 162 14.27 6.74 -2.61
CA LYS A 162 14.09 8.19 -2.72
C LYS A 162 12.64 8.58 -3.01
N PHE A 163 11.92 7.81 -3.81
CA PHE A 163 10.54 8.12 -4.17
C PHE A 163 9.54 7.59 -3.14
N ASN A 164 9.82 6.46 -2.48
CA ASN A 164 9.02 5.99 -1.35
C ASN A 164 9.04 6.94 -0.14
N SER A 165 10.07 7.78 -0.01
CA SER A 165 10.12 8.83 1.03
C SER A 165 9.30 10.10 0.69
N LYS A 166 8.67 10.14 -0.49
CA LYS A 166 7.81 11.25 -0.93
C LYS A 166 6.34 10.85 -0.89
N PRO A 167 5.41 11.82 -0.85
CA PRO A 167 3.99 11.53 -1.01
C PRO A 167 3.72 10.73 -2.28
N ALA A 168 2.83 9.76 -2.19
CA ALA A 168 2.43 8.94 -3.34
C ALA A 168 1.71 9.81 -4.40
N VAL A 169 1.94 9.50 -5.67
CA VAL A 169 1.16 10.08 -6.78
C VAL A 169 -0.18 9.33 -6.83
N ASN A 170 -1.26 10.06 -6.63
CA ASN A 170 -2.61 9.51 -6.66
C ASN A 170 -3.22 9.76 -8.04
N ALA A 171 -3.19 8.75 -8.89
CA ALA A 171 -3.98 8.74 -10.11
C ALA A 171 -5.47 8.60 -9.76
N LEU A 172 -6.31 9.21 -10.58
CA LEU A 172 -7.76 9.18 -10.45
C LEU A 172 -8.36 8.57 -11.72
N ARG A 173 -9.33 7.71 -11.56
CA ARG A 173 -10.10 7.08 -12.63
C ARG A 173 -11.40 7.86 -12.84
N ILE A 174 -11.60 8.41 -14.03
CA ILE A 174 -12.87 9.00 -14.45
C ILE A 174 -13.87 7.85 -14.62
N ASN A 175 -15.06 8.01 -14.07
CA ASN A 175 -16.12 7.02 -14.21
C ASN A 175 -16.79 7.17 -15.57
N ASN A 176 -16.24 6.51 -16.58
CA ASN A 176 -16.72 6.63 -17.97
C ASN A 176 -18.09 5.98 -18.19
N SER A 177 -18.62 5.23 -17.21
CA SER A 177 -20.02 4.81 -17.23
C SER A 177 -21.01 5.96 -16.93
N LEU A 178 -20.53 7.06 -16.35
CA LEU A 178 -21.35 8.21 -15.96
C LEU A 178 -21.04 9.49 -16.76
N ILE A 179 -19.78 9.68 -17.18
CA ILE A 179 -19.33 10.90 -17.86
C ILE A 179 -18.19 10.58 -18.82
N SER A 180 -18.21 11.18 -20.03
CA SER A 180 -17.10 11.08 -20.96
C SER A 180 -15.88 11.89 -20.48
N ASP A 181 -14.68 11.57 -20.97
CA ASP A 181 -13.47 12.33 -20.65
C ASP A 181 -13.61 13.80 -21.08
N ASP A 182 -14.15 14.05 -22.27
CA ASP A 182 -14.33 15.41 -22.81
C ASP A 182 -15.30 16.22 -21.96
N ASP A 183 -16.45 15.65 -21.60
CA ASP A 183 -17.42 16.32 -20.73
C ASP A 183 -16.85 16.57 -19.34
N PHE A 184 -16.07 15.62 -18.80
CA PHE A 184 -15.41 15.77 -17.52
C PHE A 184 -14.45 16.95 -17.52
N PHE A 185 -13.54 17.03 -18.49
CA PHE A 185 -12.56 18.12 -18.56
C PHE A 185 -13.16 19.47 -18.95
N ASN A 186 -14.31 19.50 -19.64
CA ASN A 186 -15.06 20.72 -19.94
C ASN A 186 -15.79 21.27 -18.71
N GLN A 187 -16.27 20.39 -17.81
CA GLN A 187 -17.07 20.78 -16.65
C GLN A 187 -16.22 21.03 -15.39
N TYR A 188 -15.08 20.35 -15.22
CA TYR A 188 -14.32 20.36 -13.98
C TYR A 188 -12.89 20.85 -14.19
N SER A 189 -12.56 22.00 -13.60
CA SER A 189 -11.19 22.55 -13.55
C SER A 189 -10.37 21.91 -12.43
N GLY A 190 -9.04 22.09 -12.47
CA GLY A 190 -8.13 21.57 -11.44
C GLY A 190 -7.73 20.11 -11.65
N PHE A 191 -8.02 19.53 -12.81
CA PHE A 191 -7.62 18.18 -13.20
C PHE A 191 -6.70 18.22 -14.42
N GLU A 192 -5.60 17.47 -14.35
CA GLU A 192 -4.62 17.35 -15.42
C GLU A 192 -4.97 16.16 -16.32
N LYS A 193 -5.04 16.40 -17.66
CA LYS A 193 -5.22 15.32 -18.63
C LYS A 193 -4.02 14.36 -18.61
N CYS A 194 -4.32 13.07 -18.74
CA CYS A 194 -3.34 12.01 -18.86
C CYS A 194 -3.28 11.51 -20.31
N ASP A 195 -2.16 10.91 -20.70
CA ASP A 195 -2.01 10.19 -21.97
C ASP A 195 -2.76 8.83 -22.00
N ILE A 196 -3.31 8.40 -20.85
CA ILE A 196 -4.18 7.24 -20.74
C ILE A 196 -5.63 7.72 -20.63
N PRO A 197 -6.51 7.40 -21.59
CA PRO A 197 -7.92 7.76 -21.55
C PRO A 197 -8.58 7.31 -20.24
N GLY A 198 -9.49 8.12 -19.70
CA GLY A 198 -10.19 7.83 -18.45
C GLY A 198 -9.34 7.98 -17.18
N VAL A 199 -8.11 8.52 -17.28
CA VAL A 199 -7.22 8.77 -16.14
C VAL A 199 -6.91 10.26 -16.02
N THR A 200 -6.89 10.76 -14.78
CA THR A 200 -6.55 12.15 -14.49
C THR A 200 -5.76 12.27 -13.18
N PHE A 201 -5.22 13.46 -12.91
CA PHE A 201 -4.57 13.82 -11.65
C PHE A 201 -5.18 15.10 -11.10
N TYR A 202 -5.50 15.13 -9.81
CA TYR A 202 -5.97 16.34 -9.16
C TYR A 202 -4.82 17.28 -8.83
N LYS A 203 -4.92 18.51 -9.29
CA LYS A 203 -3.95 19.61 -9.09
C LYS A 203 -4.57 20.85 -8.44
N GLY A 204 -5.88 20.77 -8.13
CA GLY A 204 -6.59 21.88 -7.50
C GLY A 204 -6.21 22.07 -6.03
N GLU A 205 -6.76 23.12 -5.45
CA GLU A 205 -6.60 23.42 -4.03
C GLU A 205 -7.49 22.52 -3.15
N GLY A 206 -7.05 22.26 -1.91
CA GLY A 206 -7.78 21.46 -0.95
C GLY A 206 -7.64 19.94 -1.13
N ARG A 207 -8.47 19.20 -0.39
CA ARG A 207 -8.42 17.73 -0.41
C ARG A 207 -9.40 17.18 -1.43
N PHE A 208 -8.93 16.35 -2.33
CA PHE A 208 -9.76 15.68 -3.35
C PHE A 208 -11.06 15.05 -2.76
N LYS A 209 -10.98 14.39 -1.62
CA LYS A 209 -12.12 13.73 -0.98
C LYS A 209 -13.25 14.66 -0.53
N ASP A 210 -12.97 15.95 -0.42
CA ASP A 210 -13.96 16.95 0.00
C ASP A 210 -14.70 17.55 -1.21
N LEU A 211 -14.31 17.19 -2.44
CA LEU A 211 -14.96 17.65 -3.66
C LEU A 211 -16.28 16.91 -3.91
N GLU A 212 -17.27 17.63 -4.41
CA GLU A 212 -18.58 17.10 -4.75
C GLU A 212 -18.51 15.94 -5.78
N ILE A 213 -17.61 16.03 -6.75
CA ILE A 213 -17.40 15.00 -7.78
C ILE A 213 -16.91 13.66 -7.22
N ALA A 214 -16.14 13.69 -6.12
CA ALA A 214 -15.72 12.48 -5.42
C ALA A 214 -16.92 11.82 -4.72
N ASN A 215 -17.81 12.62 -4.13
CA ASN A 215 -19.04 12.16 -3.49
C ASN A 215 -20.05 11.61 -4.51
N LYS A 216 -20.07 12.15 -5.74
CA LYS A 216 -20.91 11.68 -6.85
C LYS A 216 -20.34 10.46 -7.59
N ASN A 217 -19.18 9.94 -7.19
CA ASN A 217 -18.45 8.87 -7.87
C ASN A 217 -18.12 9.15 -9.34
N LEU A 218 -18.02 10.42 -9.75
CA LEU A 218 -17.61 10.77 -11.10
C LEU A 218 -16.13 10.52 -11.35
N VAL A 219 -15.34 10.52 -10.28
CA VAL A 219 -13.92 10.22 -10.31
C VAL A 219 -13.50 9.55 -9.01
N ASN A 220 -12.64 8.53 -9.08
CA ASN A 220 -12.25 7.73 -7.94
C ASN A 220 -10.71 7.55 -7.90
N PRO A 221 -10.07 7.55 -6.72
CA PRO A 221 -8.68 7.16 -6.60
C PRO A 221 -8.50 5.71 -7.08
N LEU A 222 -7.64 5.53 -8.08
CA LEU A 222 -7.34 4.20 -8.62
C LEU A 222 -5.97 4.21 -9.30
N PRO A 223 -5.06 3.24 -8.98
CA PRO A 223 -3.82 3.08 -9.70
C PRO A 223 -4.06 2.79 -11.20
N VAL A 224 -3.29 3.46 -12.05
CA VAL A 224 -3.37 3.31 -13.51
C VAL A 224 -3.25 1.85 -13.97
N ALA A 225 -2.48 1.06 -13.23
CA ALA A 225 -2.22 -0.35 -13.54
C ALA A 225 -3.50 -1.19 -13.68
N TYR A 226 -4.56 -0.89 -12.90
CA TYR A 226 -5.84 -1.61 -13.02
C TYR A 226 -6.49 -1.38 -14.38
N LYS A 227 -6.50 -0.12 -14.82
CA LYS A 227 -7.09 0.21 -16.12
C LYS A 227 -6.31 -0.40 -17.27
N GLU A 228 -4.98 -0.26 -17.27
CA GLU A 228 -4.14 -0.83 -18.35
C GLU A 228 -4.26 -2.36 -18.41
N MET A 229 -4.26 -3.05 -17.28
CA MET A 229 -4.48 -4.50 -17.25
C MET A 229 -5.82 -4.89 -17.86
N MET A 230 -6.89 -4.19 -17.50
CA MET A 230 -8.23 -4.50 -18.01
C MET A 230 -8.40 -4.14 -19.49
N ASP A 231 -7.69 -3.12 -19.99
CA ASP A 231 -7.70 -2.79 -21.43
C ASP A 231 -6.99 -3.87 -22.26
N GLU A 232 -5.87 -4.37 -21.78
CA GLU A 232 -5.06 -5.40 -22.47
C GLU A 232 -5.68 -6.81 -22.36
N GLY A 233 -6.51 -7.03 -21.35
CA GLY A 233 -7.12 -8.33 -21.05
C GLY A 233 -8.37 -8.64 -21.84
N ASP A 234 -8.80 -7.79 -22.77
CA ASP A 234 -10.00 -7.96 -23.62
C ASP A 234 -11.23 -8.38 -22.79
N VAL A 235 -11.54 -7.63 -21.73
CA VAL A 235 -12.61 -7.98 -20.78
C VAL A 235 -13.98 -7.77 -21.40
N ASP A 236 -14.66 -8.88 -21.72
CA ASP A 236 -16.03 -8.91 -22.24
C ASP A 236 -16.97 -9.60 -21.24
N LEU A 237 -17.86 -8.84 -20.62
CA LEU A 237 -18.83 -9.37 -19.66
C LEU A 237 -19.86 -10.34 -20.30
N LEU A 238 -20.10 -10.26 -21.62
CA LEU A 238 -21.02 -11.18 -22.31
C LEU A 238 -20.44 -12.61 -22.35
N ARG A 239 -19.10 -12.71 -22.37
CA ARG A 239 -18.38 -14.01 -22.38
C ARG A 239 -18.01 -14.50 -20.98
N GLY A 240 -18.30 -13.71 -19.93
CA GLY A 240 -18.06 -14.06 -18.54
C GLY A 240 -16.72 -13.60 -17.99
N LEU A 241 -16.78 -13.11 -16.75
CA LEU A 241 -15.64 -12.65 -15.95
C LEU A 241 -15.65 -13.33 -14.58
N ALA A 242 -14.54 -13.90 -14.19
CA ALA A 242 -14.32 -14.31 -12.80
C ALA A 242 -13.20 -13.49 -12.17
N VAL A 243 -13.32 -13.22 -10.88
CA VAL A 243 -12.36 -12.46 -10.10
C VAL A 243 -12.05 -13.19 -8.81
N TYR A 244 -10.81 -13.63 -8.64
CA TYR A 244 -10.28 -14.02 -7.33
C TYR A 244 -9.49 -12.85 -6.74
N ALA A 245 -9.87 -12.36 -5.57
CA ALA A 245 -9.19 -11.24 -4.95
C ALA A 245 -9.14 -11.31 -3.43
N GLU A 246 -7.97 -11.02 -2.86
CA GLU A 246 -7.79 -10.75 -1.42
C GLU A 246 -8.11 -9.28 -1.06
N TYR A 247 -8.02 -8.36 -2.04
CA TYR A 247 -8.28 -6.92 -1.90
C TYR A 247 -9.08 -6.40 -3.11
N PRO A 248 -10.39 -6.64 -3.18
CA PRO A 248 -11.18 -6.46 -4.41
C PRO A 248 -11.63 -5.01 -4.68
N ASN A 249 -11.53 -4.09 -3.72
CA ASN A 249 -12.19 -2.78 -3.80
C ASN A 249 -11.78 -1.95 -5.03
N GLU A 250 -10.49 -1.94 -5.36
CA GLU A 250 -9.94 -1.21 -6.50
C GLU A 250 -10.44 -1.79 -7.83
N LEU A 251 -10.45 -3.13 -7.94
CA LEU A 251 -10.96 -3.78 -9.15
C LEU A 251 -12.47 -3.57 -9.33
N VAL A 252 -13.27 -3.67 -8.26
CA VAL A 252 -14.70 -3.31 -8.30
C VAL A 252 -14.88 -1.87 -8.77
N THR A 253 -14.01 -0.95 -8.34
CA THR A 253 -14.05 0.45 -8.78
C THR A 253 -13.73 0.58 -10.26
N GLU A 254 -12.74 -0.14 -10.81
CA GLU A 254 -12.45 -0.15 -12.25
C GLU A 254 -13.61 -0.72 -13.06
N LEU A 255 -14.15 -1.86 -12.67
CA LEU A 255 -15.28 -2.48 -13.35
C LEU A 255 -16.48 -1.53 -13.43
N LEU A 256 -16.81 -0.85 -12.34
CA LEU A 256 -17.91 0.11 -12.27
C LEU A 256 -17.63 1.45 -12.98
N SER A 257 -16.36 1.75 -13.23
CA SER A 257 -15.98 2.91 -14.05
C SER A 257 -16.01 2.59 -15.54
N ARG A 258 -16.09 1.32 -15.90
CA ARG A 258 -16.03 0.80 -17.27
C ARG A 258 -17.41 0.40 -17.78
N PHE A 259 -18.24 -0.21 -16.94
CA PHE A 259 -19.50 -0.83 -17.30
C PHE A 259 -20.67 -0.22 -16.53
N ASP A 260 -21.73 0.16 -17.22
CA ASP A 260 -22.98 0.68 -16.62
C ASP A 260 -23.65 -0.38 -15.72
N LYS A 261 -23.56 -1.64 -16.14
CA LYS A 261 -24.11 -2.78 -15.41
C LYS A 261 -23.07 -3.90 -15.34
N LEU A 262 -22.93 -4.48 -14.17
CA LEU A 262 -22.18 -5.71 -14.01
C LEU A 262 -23.15 -6.88 -14.14
N SER A 263 -22.94 -7.71 -15.15
CA SER A 263 -23.63 -8.97 -15.37
C SER A 263 -22.61 -10.04 -15.72
N ASN A 264 -22.91 -11.29 -15.44
CA ASN A 264 -22.03 -12.41 -15.74
C ASN A 264 -20.62 -12.25 -15.13
N VAL A 265 -20.57 -11.80 -13.87
CA VAL A 265 -19.34 -11.63 -13.09
C VAL A 265 -19.43 -12.48 -11.82
N GLU A 266 -18.45 -13.33 -11.62
CA GLU A 266 -18.29 -14.15 -10.42
C GLU A 266 -17.16 -13.58 -9.55
N PHE A 267 -17.47 -13.21 -8.31
CA PHE A 267 -16.47 -12.75 -7.35
C PHE A 267 -16.11 -13.85 -6.37
N ILE A 268 -14.82 -14.14 -6.25
CA ILE A 268 -14.26 -15.08 -5.28
C ILE A 268 -13.35 -14.29 -4.35
N ALA A 269 -13.75 -14.13 -3.12
CA ALA A 269 -13.00 -13.45 -2.09
C ALA A 269 -12.06 -14.44 -1.39
N GLY A 270 -10.78 -14.13 -1.32
CA GLY A 270 -9.76 -15.02 -0.75
C GLY A 270 -9.84 -15.18 0.76
N ASN A 271 -10.63 -14.32 1.43
CA ASN A 271 -10.88 -14.38 2.88
C ASN A 271 -12.18 -13.67 3.25
N TYR A 272 -12.64 -13.88 4.50
CA TYR A 272 -13.88 -13.30 5.01
C TYR A 272 -13.94 -11.76 4.94
N ASN A 273 -12.84 -11.08 5.21
CA ASN A 273 -12.81 -9.62 5.12
C ASN A 273 -13.00 -9.14 3.66
N ALA A 274 -12.34 -9.80 2.72
CA ALA A 274 -12.51 -9.54 1.28
C ALA A 274 -13.96 -9.79 0.86
N PHE A 275 -14.58 -10.87 1.34
CA PHE A 275 -15.99 -11.21 1.08
C PHE A 275 -16.94 -10.10 1.55
N ILE A 276 -16.81 -9.67 2.80
CA ILE A 276 -17.64 -8.59 3.34
C ILE A 276 -17.40 -7.26 2.61
N ASN A 277 -16.14 -6.94 2.30
CA ASN A 277 -15.78 -5.72 1.60
C ASN A 277 -16.34 -5.69 0.16
N THR A 278 -16.29 -6.80 -0.55
CA THR A 278 -16.88 -6.93 -1.89
C THR A 278 -18.38 -6.70 -1.85
N LYS A 279 -19.10 -7.40 -0.96
CA LYS A 279 -20.54 -7.21 -0.77
C LYS A 279 -20.90 -5.77 -0.42
N ASN A 280 -20.14 -5.14 0.48
CA ASN A 280 -20.38 -3.74 0.84
C ASN A 280 -20.12 -2.78 -0.32
N ALA A 281 -19.10 -3.02 -1.14
CA ALA A 281 -18.77 -2.21 -2.30
C ALA A 281 -19.86 -2.29 -3.38
N LEU A 282 -20.42 -3.48 -3.61
CA LEU A 282 -21.53 -3.70 -4.52
C LEU A 282 -22.84 -3.06 -3.99
N ASN A 283 -23.16 -3.30 -2.73
CA ASN A 283 -24.37 -2.76 -2.09
C ASN A 283 -24.42 -1.23 -2.08
N LYS A 284 -23.30 -0.57 -1.81
CA LYS A 284 -23.20 0.91 -1.85
C LYS A 284 -23.55 1.50 -3.21
N ARG A 285 -23.47 0.71 -4.26
CA ARG A 285 -23.74 1.11 -5.64
C ARG A 285 -25.02 0.47 -6.17
N SER A 286 -25.84 -0.09 -5.28
CA SER A 286 -27.12 -0.75 -5.60
C SER A 286 -26.99 -1.88 -6.62
N ILE A 287 -25.84 -2.56 -6.65
CA ILE A 287 -25.60 -3.71 -7.51
C ILE A 287 -25.99 -4.96 -6.75
N ASN A 288 -27.05 -5.61 -7.23
CA ASN A 288 -27.61 -6.83 -6.65
C ASN A 288 -27.55 -7.97 -7.66
N GLY A 289 -27.60 -9.21 -7.16
CA GLY A 289 -27.72 -10.40 -8.00
C GLY A 289 -26.40 -10.95 -8.52
N LEU A 290 -25.25 -10.38 -8.12
CA LEU A 290 -23.95 -10.99 -8.41
C LEU A 290 -23.55 -12.02 -7.34
N ASN A 291 -22.94 -13.11 -7.79
CA ASN A 291 -22.40 -14.13 -6.91
C ASN A 291 -21.10 -13.64 -6.27
N VAL A 292 -21.02 -13.76 -4.95
CA VAL A 292 -19.80 -13.52 -4.19
C VAL A 292 -19.54 -14.74 -3.32
N TYR A 293 -18.48 -15.46 -3.60
CA TYR A 293 -18.03 -16.64 -2.88
C TYR A 293 -16.88 -16.29 -1.91
N GLU A 294 -16.68 -17.11 -0.91
CA GLU A 294 -15.46 -17.10 -0.09
C GLU A 294 -14.70 -18.41 -0.32
N ALA A 295 -13.48 -18.31 -0.83
CA ALA A 295 -12.63 -19.46 -1.08
C ALA A 295 -11.16 -19.10 -1.03
N ASN A 296 -10.32 -19.97 -0.47
CA ASN A 296 -8.87 -19.82 -0.52
C ASN A 296 -8.29 -20.18 -1.90
N ALA A 297 -7.00 -19.90 -2.09
CA ALA A 297 -6.28 -20.13 -3.34
C ALA A 297 -6.34 -21.59 -3.87
N SER A 298 -6.64 -22.58 -3.01
CA SER A 298 -6.70 -24.00 -3.39
C SER A 298 -8.11 -24.50 -3.71
N SER A 299 -9.12 -23.63 -3.63
CA SER A 299 -10.53 -24.01 -3.81
C SER A 299 -11.30 -23.08 -4.74
N ILE A 300 -10.59 -22.29 -5.54
CA ILE A 300 -11.17 -21.36 -6.52
C ILE A 300 -12.05 -22.12 -7.52
N ILE A 301 -11.57 -23.25 -8.01
CA ILE A 301 -12.27 -24.10 -9.00
C ILE A 301 -13.66 -24.56 -8.52
N THR A 302 -13.89 -24.66 -7.21
CA THR A 302 -15.18 -25.10 -6.67
C THR A 302 -16.25 -24.00 -6.71
N CYS A 303 -15.88 -22.76 -6.97
CA CYS A 303 -16.78 -21.60 -6.99
C CYS A 303 -17.35 -21.32 -8.39
N ILE A 304 -16.76 -21.89 -9.43
CA ILE A 304 -17.12 -21.60 -10.82
C ILE A 304 -17.53 -22.91 -11.50
N SER A 305 -18.76 -22.94 -12.03
CA SER A 305 -19.31 -24.13 -12.66
C SER A 305 -18.89 -24.31 -14.12
N GLU A 306 -18.68 -23.20 -14.83
CA GLU A 306 -18.34 -23.18 -16.26
C GLU A 306 -17.11 -22.29 -16.50
N PRO A 307 -16.22 -22.65 -17.43
CA PRO A 307 -15.10 -21.80 -17.80
C PRO A 307 -15.56 -20.39 -18.23
N VAL A 308 -14.75 -19.39 -17.92
CA VAL A 308 -15.00 -17.98 -18.25
C VAL A 308 -14.00 -17.47 -19.28
N HIS A 309 -14.39 -16.44 -20.04
CA HIS A 309 -13.49 -15.81 -21.01
C HIS A 309 -12.32 -15.11 -20.34
N THR A 310 -12.58 -14.39 -19.25
CA THR A 310 -11.54 -13.66 -18.54
C THR A 310 -11.53 -14.04 -17.07
N PHE A 311 -10.37 -14.39 -16.55
CA PHE A 311 -10.17 -14.61 -15.12
C PHE A 311 -9.12 -13.64 -14.57
N VAL A 312 -9.50 -12.83 -13.58
CA VAL A 312 -8.58 -11.91 -12.88
C VAL A 312 -8.16 -12.51 -11.54
N VAL A 313 -6.86 -12.62 -11.31
CA VAL A 313 -6.26 -13.17 -10.08
C VAL A 313 -5.50 -12.08 -9.35
N MET A 314 -5.99 -11.70 -8.17
CA MET A 314 -5.40 -10.70 -7.28
C MET A 314 -5.14 -11.31 -5.90
N PRO A 315 -4.14 -12.17 -5.77
CA PRO A 315 -3.84 -12.87 -4.52
C PRO A 315 -3.18 -11.93 -3.51
N ASP A 316 -3.07 -12.37 -2.26
CA ASP A 316 -2.25 -11.66 -1.27
C ASP A 316 -0.78 -11.61 -1.71
N SER A 317 -0.10 -10.54 -1.34
CA SER A 317 1.28 -10.27 -1.74
C SER A 317 2.06 -9.63 -0.60
N SER A 318 3.36 -9.47 -0.78
CA SER A 318 4.18 -8.72 0.17
C SER A 318 3.78 -7.24 0.30
N ARG A 319 2.93 -6.71 -0.57
CA ARG A 319 2.38 -5.35 -0.54
C ARG A 319 3.42 -4.25 -0.30
N LEU A 320 4.59 -4.38 -0.93
CA LEU A 320 5.70 -3.41 -0.78
C LEU A 320 5.35 -2.00 -1.27
N ASN A 321 4.22 -1.83 -2.00
CA ASN A 321 3.61 -0.54 -2.28
C ASN A 321 3.24 0.24 -1.01
N LEU A 322 2.94 -0.45 0.09
CA LEU A 322 2.55 0.15 1.36
C LEU A 322 3.68 0.86 2.09
N LEU A 323 4.95 0.57 1.79
CA LEU A 323 6.09 1.30 2.36
C LEU A 323 6.03 2.82 2.11
N GLN A 324 5.42 3.25 1.00
CA GLN A 324 5.24 4.66 0.70
C GLN A 324 4.10 5.31 1.47
N VAL A 325 3.02 4.56 1.72
CA VAL A 325 1.76 5.12 2.22
C VAL A 325 1.50 4.84 3.70
N LEU A 326 2.00 3.73 4.24
CA LEU A 326 1.81 3.34 5.63
C LEU A 326 3.13 3.43 6.40
N PRO A 327 3.24 4.35 7.36
CA PRO A 327 4.49 4.59 8.07
C PRO A 327 4.93 3.42 8.98
N ASP A 328 4.01 2.52 9.34
CA ASP A 328 4.23 1.36 10.19
C ASP A 328 4.52 0.05 9.40
N TYR A 329 4.40 0.08 8.07
CA TYR A 329 4.44 -1.15 7.28
C TYR A 329 5.78 -1.90 7.43
N PHE A 330 6.89 -1.18 7.55
CA PHE A 330 8.22 -1.78 7.72
C PHE A 330 8.36 -2.62 9.00
N LEU A 331 7.60 -2.33 10.07
CA LEU A 331 7.57 -3.12 11.31
C LEU A 331 6.83 -4.46 11.15
N ARG A 332 5.95 -4.56 10.15
CA ARG A 332 5.11 -5.73 9.90
C ARG A 332 5.61 -6.59 8.74
N PHE A 333 6.53 -6.06 7.94
CA PHE A 333 7.11 -6.81 6.82
C PHE A 333 8.03 -7.91 7.34
N ASP A 334 7.74 -9.14 6.92
CA ASP A 334 8.51 -10.33 7.26
C ASP A 334 8.95 -11.04 5.97
N ILE A 335 10.26 -11.03 5.71
CA ILE A 335 10.83 -11.64 4.51
C ILE A 335 10.71 -13.17 4.53
N GLU A 336 10.60 -13.80 5.70
CA GLU A 336 10.47 -15.25 5.84
C GLU A 336 9.08 -15.74 5.36
N LYS A 337 8.07 -14.89 5.42
CA LYS A 337 6.72 -15.19 4.90
C LYS A 337 6.61 -15.11 3.37
N LEU A 338 7.60 -14.56 2.69
CA LEU A 338 7.54 -14.30 1.25
C LEU A 338 7.35 -15.59 0.43
N ASP A 339 8.05 -16.67 0.79
CA ASP A 339 7.95 -17.93 0.04
C ASP A 339 6.56 -18.58 0.21
N GLY A 340 5.92 -18.42 1.37
CA GLY A 340 4.52 -18.85 1.57
C GLY A 340 3.52 -18.04 0.74
N LEU A 341 3.72 -16.72 0.61
CA LEU A 341 2.90 -15.87 -0.28
C LEU A 341 3.04 -16.32 -1.74
N ILE A 342 4.27 -16.57 -2.20
CA ILE A 342 4.54 -17.02 -3.58
C ILE A 342 3.87 -18.36 -3.85
N ALA A 343 3.92 -19.31 -2.91
CA ALA A 343 3.25 -20.59 -3.05
C ALA A 343 1.72 -20.43 -3.21
N ASN A 344 1.10 -19.56 -2.41
CA ASN A 344 -0.32 -19.23 -2.53
C ASN A 344 -0.66 -18.54 -3.86
N GLN A 345 0.17 -17.60 -4.30
CA GLN A 345 0.02 -16.93 -5.59
C GLN A 345 0.10 -17.90 -6.77
N SER A 346 1.08 -18.81 -6.74
CA SER A 346 1.22 -19.87 -7.74
C SER A 346 -0.01 -20.78 -7.76
N LYS A 347 -0.51 -21.16 -6.59
CA LYS A 347 -1.70 -22.00 -6.48
C LYS A 347 -2.94 -21.30 -7.04
N ALA A 348 -3.16 -20.03 -6.70
CA ALA A 348 -4.27 -19.24 -7.22
C ALA A 348 -4.24 -19.15 -8.76
N LEU A 349 -3.05 -18.92 -9.34
CA LEU A 349 -2.88 -18.89 -10.81
C LEU A 349 -3.23 -20.24 -11.45
N GLN A 350 -2.80 -21.36 -10.87
CA GLN A 350 -3.08 -22.71 -11.39
C GLN A 350 -4.57 -23.03 -11.35
N GLU A 351 -5.23 -22.75 -10.23
CA GLU A 351 -6.67 -22.97 -10.07
C GLU A 351 -7.50 -22.12 -11.04
N ALA A 352 -7.13 -20.83 -11.19
CA ALA A 352 -7.81 -19.92 -12.10
C ALA A 352 -7.58 -20.30 -13.58
N ALA A 353 -6.36 -20.72 -13.94
CA ALA A 353 -6.02 -21.14 -15.31
C ALA A 353 -6.89 -22.31 -15.80
N ALA A 354 -7.26 -23.22 -14.91
CA ALA A 354 -8.15 -24.34 -15.24
C ALA A 354 -9.57 -23.88 -15.62
N GLN A 355 -9.98 -22.71 -15.17
CA GLN A 355 -11.32 -22.11 -15.38
C GLN A 355 -11.35 -21.07 -16.52
N VAL A 356 -10.25 -20.86 -17.25
CA VAL A 356 -10.22 -20.02 -18.45
C VAL A 356 -10.59 -20.86 -19.67
N GLU A 357 -11.52 -20.38 -20.52
CA GLU A 357 -11.87 -21.04 -21.79
C GLU A 357 -10.72 -20.94 -22.81
N GLU A 358 -10.75 -21.78 -23.86
CA GLU A 358 -9.81 -21.66 -24.97
C GLU A 358 -9.97 -20.31 -25.69
N GLY A 359 -8.84 -19.63 -25.96
CA GLY A 359 -8.81 -18.27 -26.50
C GLY A 359 -9.09 -17.18 -25.47
N GLY A 360 -9.37 -17.55 -24.20
CA GLY A 360 -9.63 -16.62 -23.10
C GLY A 360 -8.36 -16.07 -22.44
N TYR A 361 -8.54 -15.25 -21.41
CA TYR A 361 -7.47 -14.48 -20.78
C TYR A 361 -7.38 -14.75 -19.28
N LEU A 362 -6.15 -14.90 -18.78
CA LEU A 362 -5.80 -14.94 -17.37
C LEU A 362 -5.01 -13.68 -17.02
N LEU A 363 -5.56 -12.84 -16.15
CA LEU A 363 -4.97 -11.58 -15.72
C LEU A 363 -4.46 -11.74 -14.29
N TYR A 364 -3.20 -11.40 -14.07
CA TYR A 364 -2.58 -11.45 -12.76
C TYR A 364 -2.19 -10.04 -12.29
N PHE A 365 -2.49 -9.70 -11.02
CA PHE A 365 -2.16 -8.40 -10.44
C PHE A 365 -1.68 -8.51 -9.00
N VAL A 366 -0.59 -7.82 -8.66
CA VAL A 366 -0.08 -7.73 -7.28
C VAL A 366 0.47 -6.35 -6.95
N ASP A 367 0.30 -5.96 -5.69
CA ASP A 367 0.72 -4.68 -5.11
C ASP A 367 2.18 -4.72 -4.63
N THR A 368 3.11 -5.10 -5.49
CA THR A 368 4.51 -5.28 -5.10
C THR A 368 5.49 -5.03 -6.26
N ILE A 369 6.77 -4.87 -5.91
CA ILE A 369 7.90 -4.85 -6.84
C ILE A 369 8.87 -6.02 -6.60
N SER A 370 8.49 -7.02 -5.81
CA SER A 370 9.30 -8.23 -5.62
C SER A 370 9.30 -9.08 -6.90
N ARG A 371 10.47 -9.30 -7.51
CA ARG A 371 10.58 -10.13 -8.73
C ARG A 371 10.09 -11.56 -8.54
N LYS A 372 10.20 -12.10 -7.33
CA LYS A 372 9.71 -13.45 -7.03
C LYS A 372 8.18 -13.55 -7.14
N GLU A 373 7.48 -12.47 -6.83
CA GLU A 373 6.01 -12.38 -6.86
C GLU A 373 5.47 -11.82 -8.19
N THR A 374 6.32 -11.34 -9.05
CA THR A 374 5.97 -10.69 -10.31
C THR A 374 6.47 -11.50 -11.52
N MET A 375 7.35 -10.96 -12.33
CA MET A 375 7.88 -11.61 -13.53
C MET A 375 8.46 -13.02 -13.26
N GLY A 376 9.05 -13.25 -12.08
CA GLY A 376 9.59 -14.57 -11.70
C GLY A 376 8.49 -15.64 -11.63
N LEU A 377 7.38 -15.30 -10.96
CA LEU A 377 6.22 -16.18 -10.83
C LEU A 377 5.56 -16.45 -12.19
N ILE A 378 5.37 -15.42 -13.00
CA ILE A 378 4.75 -15.57 -14.33
C ILE A 378 5.61 -16.42 -15.26
N ASN A 379 6.93 -16.22 -15.26
CA ASN A 379 7.83 -17.05 -16.05
C ASN A 379 7.82 -18.53 -15.61
N GLU A 380 7.66 -18.79 -14.31
CA GLU A 380 7.52 -20.14 -13.78
C GLU A 380 6.17 -20.76 -14.20
N PHE A 381 5.09 -19.98 -14.08
CA PHE A 381 3.76 -20.40 -14.52
C PHE A 381 3.76 -20.79 -16.01
N LEU A 382 4.31 -19.95 -16.89
CA LEU A 382 4.36 -20.19 -18.34
C LEU A 382 5.18 -21.44 -18.71
N ARG A 383 6.28 -21.71 -17.99
CA ARG A 383 7.07 -22.95 -18.22
C ARG A 383 6.29 -24.21 -17.88
N ASN A 384 5.37 -24.14 -16.93
CA ASN A 384 4.58 -25.27 -16.47
C ASN A 384 3.20 -25.36 -17.15
N ASN A 385 2.84 -24.38 -18.00
CA ASN A 385 1.54 -24.28 -18.66
C ASN A 385 1.72 -23.86 -20.12
N GLU A 386 2.17 -24.77 -20.97
CA GLU A 386 2.47 -24.52 -22.40
C GLU A 386 1.25 -24.03 -23.21
N GLY A 387 0.02 -24.25 -22.71
CA GLY A 387 -1.20 -23.74 -23.31
C GLY A 387 -1.44 -22.25 -23.09
N PHE A 388 -0.55 -21.54 -22.34
CA PHE A 388 -0.65 -20.09 -22.13
C PHE A 388 0.52 -19.36 -22.75
N SER A 389 0.26 -18.17 -23.28
CA SER A 389 1.26 -17.23 -23.78
C SER A 389 1.15 -15.89 -23.08
N LEU A 390 2.27 -15.19 -22.92
CA LEU A 390 2.30 -13.83 -22.37
C LEU A 390 1.91 -12.83 -23.47
N VAL A 391 0.80 -12.13 -23.28
CA VAL A 391 0.38 -11.02 -24.15
C VAL A 391 1.13 -9.75 -23.75
N ARG A 392 1.11 -9.43 -22.46
CA ARG A 392 1.79 -8.26 -21.91
C ARG A 392 2.05 -8.40 -20.42
N ASP A 393 3.15 -7.83 -19.94
CA ASP A 393 3.33 -7.55 -18.53
C ASP A 393 3.89 -6.15 -18.31
N LYS A 394 3.69 -5.60 -17.11
CA LYS A 394 4.21 -4.27 -16.76
C LYS A 394 4.47 -4.16 -15.27
N GLN A 395 5.70 -3.74 -14.94
CA GLN A 395 6.10 -3.35 -13.59
C GLN A 395 6.04 -1.84 -13.45
N TYR A 396 5.24 -1.36 -12.51
CA TYR A 396 5.23 0.03 -12.08
C TYR A 396 6.24 0.24 -10.96
N PHE A 397 6.90 1.38 -11.00
CA PHE A 397 7.84 1.82 -9.97
C PHE A 397 7.46 3.19 -9.44
N PRO A 398 7.70 3.49 -8.15
CA PRO A 398 7.29 4.76 -7.53
C PRO A 398 7.93 6.00 -8.18
N TYR A 399 9.08 5.85 -8.85
CA TYR A 399 9.79 6.93 -9.54
C TYR A 399 9.35 7.15 -11.01
N LYS A 400 8.42 6.37 -11.51
CA LYS A 400 7.87 6.52 -12.87
C LYS A 400 6.65 7.47 -12.87
N LYS A 401 6.25 7.92 -14.06
CA LYS A 401 5.20 8.93 -14.27
C LYS A 401 3.93 8.71 -13.45
N TYR A 402 3.47 7.48 -13.38
CA TYR A 402 2.22 7.12 -12.68
C TYR A 402 2.42 6.67 -11.24
N GLY A 403 3.67 6.59 -10.77
CA GLY A 403 3.99 6.15 -9.42
C GLY A 403 3.63 4.70 -9.14
N GLY A 404 3.57 4.38 -7.84
CA GLY A 404 3.13 3.09 -7.34
C GLY A 404 4.17 1.97 -7.43
N SER A 405 3.83 0.86 -6.82
CA SER A 405 4.63 -0.37 -6.78
C SER A 405 3.69 -1.53 -7.09
N TYR A 406 3.31 -1.66 -8.36
CA TYR A 406 2.34 -2.61 -8.87
C TYR A 406 2.92 -3.42 -10.01
N TYR A 407 2.42 -4.63 -10.19
CA TYR A 407 2.71 -5.45 -11.36
C TYR A 407 1.43 -6.09 -11.88
N PHE A 408 1.28 -6.14 -13.19
CA PHE A 408 0.28 -6.97 -13.82
C PHE A 408 0.89 -7.79 -14.95
N ALA A 409 0.27 -8.94 -15.25
CA ALA A 409 0.50 -9.74 -16.44
C ALA A 409 -0.84 -10.14 -17.06
N VAL A 410 -0.89 -10.12 -18.37
CA VAL A 410 -2.01 -10.60 -19.20
C VAL A 410 -1.52 -11.82 -19.97
N LEU A 411 -2.17 -12.94 -19.73
CA LEU A 411 -1.86 -14.22 -20.34
C LEU A 411 -3.06 -14.67 -21.20
N LYS A 412 -2.80 -15.26 -22.35
CA LYS A 412 -3.85 -15.82 -23.24
C LYS A 412 -3.74 -17.33 -23.28
N LYS A 413 -4.87 -18.02 -23.12
CA LYS A 413 -4.96 -19.46 -23.30
C LYS A 413 -5.21 -19.80 -24.76
N GLY A 414 -4.62 -20.90 -25.23
CA GLY A 414 -4.71 -21.38 -26.60
C GLY A 414 -3.43 -21.12 -27.39
N ALA A 415 -3.27 -21.84 -28.52
CA ALA A 415 -2.12 -21.70 -29.39
C ALA A 415 -2.03 -20.29 -29.97
N ASN A 416 -0.83 -19.72 -30.00
CA ASN A 416 -0.57 -18.57 -30.87
C ASN A 416 -0.65 -19.08 -32.31
N ASP A 417 -1.60 -18.56 -33.08
CA ASP A 417 -1.64 -18.74 -34.53
C ASP A 417 -0.43 -18.05 -35.19
#